data_1f9e17cf717ec075e41c84a90d65d303
#
_entry.id   1f9e17cf717ec075e41c84a90d65d303
#
_cell.length_a   1.000
_cell.length_b   1.000
_cell.length_c   1.000
_cell.angle_alpha   90.00
_cell.angle_beta   90.00
_cell.angle_gamma   90.00
#
_symmetry.space_group_name_H-M   'P 1'
#
loop_
_entity.id
_entity.type
_entity.pdbx_description
1 polymer ?
#
loop_
_entity_poly.entity_id
_entity_poly.type
_entity_poly.pdbx_seq_one_letter_code
_entity_poly.pdbx_strand_id
1 'polypeptide(L)'
;ELVSPDKQPDQLKIYPCTTVDFTLIKEWYEEGIYKPYSEDEGKLIEVIKYIKTNMYPWIRLNRIIRDIPNINILGGNTNVNLRQKVLKQMSEEGLQCNCIRCREIKGKTNIDLSKAELFIDEYNDIGATEYFLSYCSPCKKNLYGFLRLRIINNNSNSVYKDFSEHAFIRELHVYGLLVKHDK
;
A
#
# COMPACT_ATOMS: atom_id res chain seq x y z
N GLU A 1 8.25 -7.25 9.99
CA GLU A 1 8.39 -6.22 11.05
C GLU A 1 7.75 -4.87 10.70
N LEU A 2 7.77 -4.40 9.44
CA LEU A 2 7.17 -3.10 9.05
C LEU A 2 5.63 -3.11 9.06
N VAL A 3 5.01 -4.27 9.12
CA VAL A 3 3.55 -4.48 9.12
C VAL A 3 3.22 -5.44 10.27
N SER A 4 3.72 -5.13 11.44
CA SER A 4 3.38 -5.83 12.68
C SER A 4 2.16 -5.17 13.34
N PRO A 5 1.48 -5.85 14.29
CA PRO A 5 0.38 -5.24 15.04
C PRO A 5 0.74 -3.91 15.71
N ASP A 6 2.02 -3.69 16.02
CA ASP A 6 2.51 -2.48 16.68
C ASP A 6 2.87 -1.35 15.70
N LYS A 7 2.86 -1.62 14.39
CA LYS A 7 3.27 -0.67 13.36
C LYS A 7 2.34 -0.79 12.16
N GLN A 8 1.34 0.07 12.11
CA GLN A 8 0.29 0.05 11.12
C GLN A 8 0.35 1.29 10.21
N PRO A 9 1.27 1.32 9.23
CA PRO A 9 1.37 2.46 8.33
C PRO A 9 0.14 2.54 7.42
N ASP A 10 -0.38 3.73 7.20
CA ASP A 10 -1.49 3.94 6.25
C ASP A 10 -1.06 3.70 4.81
N GLN A 11 0.21 3.99 4.50
CA GLN A 11 0.75 3.94 3.15
C GLN A 11 2.15 3.36 3.12
N LEU A 12 2.42 2.55 2.11
CA LEU A 12 3.74 1.97 1.85
C LEU A 12 4.23 2.30 0.44
N LYS A 13 5.53 2.52 0.36
CA LYS A 13 6.30 2.51 -0.88
C LYS A 13 7.41 1.49 -0.71
N ILE A 14 7.50 0.53 -1.61
CA ILE A 14 8.58 -0.46 -1.64
C ILE A 14 9.53 -0.04 -2.74
N TYR A 15 10.77 0.24 -2.37
CA TYR A 15 11.82 0.57 -3.31
C TYR A 15 12.91 -0.49 -3.20
N PRO A 16 12.95 -1.47 -4.12
CA PRO A 16 14.06 -2.40 -4.19
C PRO A 16 15.36 -1.62 -4.32
N CYS A 17 16.39 -2.05 -3.59
CA CYS A 17 17.67 -1.37 -3.63
C CYS A 17 18.23 -1.39 -5.05
N THR A 18 18.70 -0.25 -5.50
CA THR A 18 19.24 -0.01 -6.83
C THR A 18 20.58 0.69 -6.69
N THR A 19 21.60 0.17 -7.34
CA THR A 19 22.93 0.79 -7.38
C THR A 19 22.96 1.87 -8.44
N VAL A 20 23.30 3.07 -8.03
CA VAL A 20 23.42 4.26 -8.90
C VAL A 20 24.72 5.00 -8.65
N ASP A 21 25.14 5.85 -9.60
CA ASP A 21 26.35 6.66 -9.47
C ASP A 21 26.35 7.54 -8.21
N PHE A 22 27.54 7.94 -7.76
CA PHE A 22 27.78 8.84 -6.63
C PHE A 22 27.29 8.31 -5.27
N THR A 23 27.31 6.99 -5.09
CA THR A 23 26.90 6.33 -3.85
C THR A 23 27.95 5.35 -3.36
N LEU A 24 28.12 5.21 -2.03
CA LEU A 24 29.01 4.21 -1.45
C LEU A 24 28.61 2.78 -1.86
N ILE A 25 27.33 2.52 -2.07
CA ILE A 25 26.85 1.21 -2.51
C ILE A 25 27.34 0.83 -3.92
N LYS A 26 27.68 1.81 -4.76
CA LYS A 26 28.33 1.57 -6.05
C LYS A 26 29.74 1.00 -5.87
N GLU A 27 30.55 1.59 -4.98
CA GLU A 27 31.89 1.10 -4.68
C GLU A 27 31.83 -0.36 -4.23
N TRP A 28 30.95 -0.70 -3.29
CA TRP A 28 30.75 -2.07 -2.83
C TRP A 28 30.26 -3.02 -3.94
N TYR A 29 29.47 -2.52 -4.87
CA TYR A 29 28.98 -3.30 -6.01
C TYR A 29 30.13 -3.61 -6.99
N GLU A 30 30.97 -2.63 -7.31
CA GLU A 30 32.12 -2.76 -8.19
C GLU A 30 33.20 -3.68 -7.58
N GLU A 31 33.37 -3.63 -6.25
CA GLU A 31 34.29 -4.49 -5.50
C GLU A 31 33.71 -5.91 -5.28
N GLY A 32 32.48 -6.16 -5.64
CA GLY A 32 31.80 -7.45 -5.44
C GLY A 32 31.38 -7.75 -3.99
N ILE A 33 31.49 -6.77 -3.09
CA ILE A 33 31.09 -6.88 -1.67
C ILE A 33 29.56 -6.89 -1.53
N TYR A 34 28.85 -6.19 -2.41
CA TYR A 34 27.41 -6.07 -2.40
C TYR A 34 26.80 -6.37 -3.76
N LYS A 35 25.69 -7.11 -3.74
CA LYS A 35 24.86 -7.34 -4.92
C LYS A 35 23.40 -7.09 -4.59
N PRO A 36 22.67 -6.21 -5.32
CA PRO A 36 21.26 -5.99 -5.11
C PRO A 36 20.46 -7.28 -5.32
N TYR A 37 19.67 -7.70 -4.33
CA TYR A 37 18.79 -8.88 -4.49
C TYR A 37 17.79 -8.71 -5.63
N SER A 38 17.47 -7.46 -5.98
CA SER A 38 16.53 -7.09 -7.05
C SER A 38 17.07 -7.36 -8.47
N GLU A 39 18.34 -7.75 -8.63
CA GLU A 39 18.86 -8.24 -9.90
C GLU A 39 18.25 -9.60 -10.28
N ASP A 40 17.95 -10.42 -9.29
CA ASP A 40 17.12 -11.61 -9.47
C ASP A 40 15.63 -11.20 -9.48
N GLU A 41 15.12 -10.91 -10.67
CA GLU A 41 13.74 -10.46 -10.84
C GLU A 41 12.73 -11.50 -10.32
N GLY A 42 13.05 -12.80 -10.40
CA GLY A 42 12.19 -13.86 -9.88
C GLY A 42 12.03 -13.75 -8.38
N LYS A 43 13.13 -13.64 -7.64
CA LYS A 43 13.09 -13.43 -6.19
C LYS A 43 12.39 -12.15 -5.80
N LEU A 44 12.64 -11.06 -6.54
CA LEU A 44 11.97 -9.78 -6.30
C LEU A 44 10.45 -9.91 -6.43
N ILE A 45 9.98 -10.59 -7.47
CA ILE A 45 8.55 -10.83 -7.72
C ILE A 45 7.95 -11.65 -6.59
N GLU A 46 8.59 -12.73 -6.16
CA GLU A 46 8.11 -13.58 -5.06
C GLU A 46 7.98 -12.78 -3.75
N VAL A 47 8.96 -11.96 -3.40
CA VAL A 47 8.90 -11.08 -2.22
C VAL A 47 7.72 -10.11 -2.33
N ILE A 48 7.52 -9.49 -3.50
CA ILE A 48 6.42 -8.56 -3.70
C ILE A 48 5.06 -9.27 -3.66
N LYS A 49 4.93 -10.46 -4.24
CA LYS A 49 3.71 -11.28 -4.15
C LYS A 49 3.38 -11.59 -2.69
N TYR A 50 4.37 -12.06 -1.93
CA TYR A 50 4.20 -12.33 -0.50
C TYR A 50 3.69 -11.10 0.26
N ILE A 51 4.32 -9.93 0.05
CA ILE A 51 3.90 -8.68 0.69
C ILE A 51 2.46 -8.34 0.32
N LYS A 52 2.10 -8.45 -0.97
CA LYS A 52 0.78 -8.06 -1.47
C LYS A 52 -0.35 -8.97 -1.00
N THR A 53 -0.09 -10.25 -0.85
CA THR A 53 -1.07 -11.24 -0.37
C THR A 53 -1.30 -11.14 1.14
N ASN A 54 -0.25 -10.77 1.89
CA ASN A 54 -0.30 -10.68 3.35
C ASN A 54 -0.55 -9.25 3.86
N MET A 55 -0.80 -8.30 2.96
CA MET A 55 -1.02 -6.90 3.35
C MET A 55 -2.42 -6.70 3.95
N TYR A 56 -2.48 -5.91 5.00
CA TYR A 56 -3.75 -5.53 5.60
C TYR A 56 -4.61 -4.67 4.67
N PRO A 57 -5.96 -4.79 4.75
CA PRO A 57 -6.86 -4.11 3.84
C PRO A 57 -6.87 -2.58 3.98
N TRP A 58 -6.45 -2.05 5.11
CA TRP A 58 -6.35 -0.60 5.35
C TRP A 58 -5.04 0.03 4.88
N ILE A 59 -4.08 -0.75 4.38
CA ILE A 59 -2.81 -0.21 3.88
C ILE A 59 -2.90 0.08 2.38
N ARG A 60 -2.38 1.23 1.96
CA ARG A 60 -2.22 1.60 0.56
C ARG A 60 -0.80 1.37 0.08
N LEU A 61 -0.59 0.43 -0.82
CA LEU A 61 0.71 0.22 -1.47
C LEU A 61 0.84 1.13 -2.69
N ASN A 62 1.47 2.28 -2.50
CA ASN A 62 1.57 3.33 -3.52
C ASN A 62 2.52 2.95 -4.66
N ARG A 63 3.74 2.52 -4.33
CA ARG A 63 4.78 2.17 -5.31
C ARG A 63 5.50 0.90 -4.91
N ILE A 64 5.97 0.15 -5.91
CA ILE A 64 6.83 -1.03 -5.72
C ILE A 64 8.12 -0.96 -6.56
N ILE A 65 8.36 0.18 -7.17
CA ILE A 65 9.58 0.51 -7.90
C ILE A 65 9.82 2.02 -7.78
N ARG A 66 11.06 2.42 -7.82
CA ARG A 66 11.47 3.81 -7.91
C ARG A 66 11.63 4.21 -9.38
N ASP A 67 11.16 5.42 -9.71
CA ASP A 67 11.29 5.96 -11.06
C ASP A 67 12.73 6.51 -11.26
N ILE A 68 13.65 5.62 -11.61
CA ILE A 68 15.05 5.97 -11.96
C ILE A 68 15.20 5.63 -13.44
N PRO A 69 15.74 6.54 -14.26
CA PRO A 69 16.08 6.21 -15.65
C PRO A 69 17.04 5.02 -15.72
N ASN A 70 16.75 4.05 -16.58
CA ASN A 70 17.54 2.82 -16.66
C ASN A 70 19.03 3.06 -16.94
N ILE A 71 19.34 4.14 -17.66
CA ILE A 71 20.73 4.54 -17.95
C ILE A 71 21.55 4.85 -16.69
N ASN A 72 20.88 5.20 -15.59
CA ASN A 72 21.53 5.53 -14.32
C ASN A 72 21.60 4.33 -13.36
N ILE A 73 21.09 3.17 -13.76
CA ILE A 73 21.08 1.96 -12.93
C ILE A 73 22.27 1.08 -13.31
N LEU A 74 23.20 0.92 -12.38
CA LEU A 74 24.36 0.06 -12.52
C LEU A 74 24.07 -1.37 -12.07
N GLY A 75 23.25 -1.52 -11.02
CA GLY A 75 22.82 -2.81 -10.49
C GLY A 75 21.42 -2.73 -9.90
N GLY A 76 20.66 -3.83 -9.99
CA GLY A 76 19.29 -3.93 -9.51
C GLY A 76 18.27 -4.09 -10.64
N ASN A 77 16.98 -4.00 -10.30
CA ASN A 77 15.90 -4.22 -11.25
C ASN A 77 15.60 -2.95 -12.08
N THR A 78 15.58 -3.10 -13.40
CA THR A 78 15.32 -2.03 -14.39
C THR A 78 13.91 -2.10 -14.98
N ASN A 79 13.07 -3.03 -14.53
CA ASN A 79 11.75 -3.26 -15.11
C ASN A 79 10.75 -2.20 -14.67
N VAL A 80 10.52 -1.20 -15.49
CA VAL A 80 9.53 -0.12 -15.23
C VAL A 80 8.08 -0.63 -15.10
N ASN A 81 7.78 -1.80 -15.64
CA ASN A 81 6.45 -2.44 -15.59
C ASN A 81 6.34 -3.53 -14.51
N LEU A 82 7.23 -3.52 -13.52
CA LEU A 82 7.27 -4.55 -12.47
C LEU A 82 5.91 -4.78 -11.80
N ARG A 83 5.14 -3.70 -11.52
CA ARG A 83 3.80 -3.83 -10.91
C ARG A 83 2.85 -4.63 -11.78
N GLN A 84 2.81 -4.37 -13.07
CA GLN A 84 1.94 -5.07 -14.02
C GLN A 84 2.34 -6.53 -14.13
N LYS A 85 3.63 -6.82 -14.19
CA LYS A 85 4.16 -8.19 -14.23
C LYS A 85 3.78 -8.97 -12.98
N VAL A 86 3.97 -8.39 -11.79
CA VAL A 86 3.56 -9.00 -10.51
C VAL A 86 2.06 -9.27 -10.48
N LEU A 87 1.22 -8.29 -10.85
CA LEU A 87 -0.23 -8.45 -10.81
C LEU A 87 -0.72 -9.51 -11.82
N LYS A 88 -0.09 -9.61 -12.98
CA LYS A 88 -0.38 -10.65 -13.97
C LYS A 88 -0.10 -12.04 -13.39
N GLN A 89 1.10 -12.27 -12.85
CA GLN A 89 1.45 -13.56 -12.24
C GLN A 89 0.53 -13.90 -11.06
N MET A 90 0.26 -12.93 -10.17
CA MET A 90 -0.70 -13.14 -9.08
C MET A 90 -2.08 -13.59 -9.59
N SER A 91 -2.55 -12.99 -10.68
CA SER A 91 -3.83 -13.38 -11.29
C SER A 91 -3.80 -14.79 -11.86
N GLU A 92 -2.71 -15.18 -12.52
CA GLU A 92 -2.50 -16.53 -13.09
C GLU A 92 -2.43 -17.59 -11.98
N GLU A 93 -1.90 -17.23 -10.81
CA GLU A 93 -1.81 -18.11 -9.63
C GLU A 93 -3.07 -18.05 -8.74
N GLY A 94 -4.10 -17.30 -9.11
CA GLY A 94 -5.31 -17.14 -8.29
C GLY A 94 -5.10 -16.30 -7.01
N LEU A 95 -3.99 -15.57 -6.89
CA LEU A 95 -3.65 -14.73 -5.76
C LEU A 95 -4.27 -13.34 -5.88
N GLN A 96 -4.63 -12.74 -4.75
CA GLN A 96 -5.23 -11.41 -4.70
C GLN A 96 -4.45 -10.48 -3.78
N CYS A 97 -4.27 -9.23 -4.21
CA CYS A 97 -3.72 -8.18 -3.37
C CYS A 97 -4.81 -7.49 -2.56
N ASN A 98 -4.64 -7.40 -1.25
CA ASN A 98 -5.60 -6.81 -0.33
C ASN A 98 -5.45 -5.29 -0.16
N CYS A 99 -4.40 -4.67 -0.69
CA CYS A 99 -4.16 -3.24 -0.48
C CYS A 99 -5.24 -2.37 -1.11
N ILE A 100 -5.48 -1.19 -0.52
CA ILE A 100 -6.44 -0.19 -1.02
C ILE A 100 -6.29 0.04 -2.52
N ARG A 101 -5.05 0.34 -3.00
CA ARG A 101 -4.79 0.66 -4.41
C ARG A 101 -5.21 -0.43 -5.40
N CYS A 102 -5.15 -1.70 -5.01
CA CYS A 102 -5.54 -2.81 -5.89
C CYS A 102 -7.05 -3.04 -5.91
N ARG A 103 -7.74 -2.63 -4.84
CA ARG A 103 -9.19 -2.82 -4.68
C ARG A 103 -10.02 -1.62 -5.13
N GLU A 104 -9.44 -0.41 -5.21
CA GLU A 104 -10.17 0.80 -5.65
C GLU A 104 -10.75 0.65 -7.06
N ILE A 105 -11.98 1.09 -7.23
CA ILE A 105 -12.74 1.00 -8.49
C ILE A 105 -12.40 2.16 -9.47
N LYS A 106 -11.20 2.26 -9.91
CA LYS A 106 -10.79 3.33 -10.84
C LYS A 106 -11.61 3.32 -12.12
N GLY A 107 -12.47 4.32 -12.29
CA GLY A 107 -13.16 4.55 -13.57
C GLY A 107 -13.93 3.36 -14.14
N LYS A 108 -14.18 2.32 -13.34
CA LYS A 108 -15.00 1.18 -13.76
C LYS A 108 -16.42 1.68 -13.94
N THR A 109 -16.96 1.47 -15.14
CA THR A 109 -18.38 1.62 -15.44
C THR A 109 -19.10 0.30 -15.11
N ASN A 110 -20.40 0.32 -14.88
CA ASN A 110 -21.23 -0.85 -14.58
C ASN A 110 -20.95 -1.52 -13.22
N ILE A 111 -20.83 -0.71 -12.18
CA ILE A 111 -20.70 -1.19 -10.80
C ILE A 111 -22.10 -1.27 -10.20
N ASP A 112 -22.48 -2.47 -9.75
CA ASP A 112 -23.68 -2.66 -8.96
C ASP A 112 -23.41 -2.28 -7.49
N LEU A 113 -23.79 -1.08 -7.11
CA LEU A 113 -23.67 -0.60 -5.73
C LEU A 113 -24.76 -1.13 -4.81
N SER A 114 -25.82 -1.75 -5.35
CA SER A 114 -26.93 -2.28 -4.52
C SER A 114 -26.50 -3.40 -3.57
N LYS A 115 -25.39 -4.07 -3.90
CA LYS A 115 -24.77 -5.13 -3.11
C LYS A 115 -23.57 -4.66 -2.29
N ALA A 116 -23.35 -3.36 -2.21
CA ALA A 116 -22.23 -2.82 -1.43
C ALA A 116 -22.48 -3.01 0.06
N GLU A 117 -21.48 -3.46 0.78
CA GLU A 117 -21.53 -3.72 2.22
C GLU A 117 -20.51 -2.87 2.96
N LEU A 118 -20.85 -2.49 4.19
CA LEU A 118 -19.94 -1.82 5.11
C LEU A 118 -19.13 -2.87 5.87
N PHE A 119 -17.80 -2.76 5.79
CA PHE A 119 -16.87 -3.54 6.60
C PHE A 119 -16.14 -2.60 7.55
N ILE A 120 -15.93 -3.05 8.77
CA ILE A 120 -15.20 -2.32 9.82
C ILE A 120 -14.05 -3.20 10.28
N ASP A 121 -12.83 -2.76 9.99
CA ASP A 121 -11.62 -3.39 10.49
C ASP A 121 -11.07 -2.49 11.62
N GLU A 122 -10.87 -3.09 12.80
CA GLU A 122 -10.32 -2.44 13.99
C GLU A 122 -8.89 -2.88 14.21
N TYR A 123 -8.01 -1.94 14.53
CA TYR A 123 -6.63 -2.22 14.91
C TYR A 123 -6.09 -1.17 15.89
N ASN A 124 -5.14 -1.59 16.70
CA ASN A 124 -4.49 -0.68 17.64
C ASN A 124 -3.24 -0.05 17.03
N ASP A 125 -3.02 1.21 17.36
CA ASP A 125 -1.82 1.97 17.09
C ASP A 125 -1.40 2.70 18.36
N ILE A 126 -0.23 3.34 18.36
CA ILE A 126 0.33 3.99 19.55
C ILE A 126 -0.68 4.98 20.13
N GLY A 127 -1.20 4.64 21.31
CA GLY A 127 -2.12 5.49 22.09
C GLY A 127 -3.53 5.67 21.53
N ALA A 128 -3.94 4.85 20.55
CA ALA A 128 -5.26 4.98 19.94
C ALA A 128 -5.77 3.66 19.37
N THR A 129 -7.09 3.59 19.17
CA THR A 129 -7.75 2.57 18.38
C THR A 129 -8.13 3.17 17.03
N GLU A 130 -7.79 2.49 15.97
CA GLU A 130 -8.07 2.86 14.60
C GLU A 130 -9.19 1.99 14.04
N TYR A 131 -10.10 2.62 13.33
CA TYR A 131 -11.17 1.96 12.60
C TYR A 131 -11.06 2.29 11.11
N PHE A 132 -10.92 1.25 10.31
CA PHE A 132 -11.00 1.36 8.86
C PHE A 132 -12.38 0.92 8.39
N LEU A 133 -13.25 1.89 8.15
CA LEU A 133 -14.60 1.68 7.64
C LEU A 133 -14.53 1.68 6.12
N SER A 134 -14.89 0.57 5.48
CA SER A 134 -14.80 0.44 4.03
C SER A 134 -16.10 -0.06 3.42
N TYR A 135 -16.55 0.63 2.39
CA TYR A 135 -17.67 0.20 1.57
C TYR A 135 -17.12 -0.60 0.39
N CYS A 136 -17.46 -1.89 0.34
CA CYS A 136 -16.89 -2.85 -0.62
C CYS A 136 -17.96 -3.73 -1.24
N SER A 137 -17.60 -4.43 -2.33
CA SER A 137 -18.35 -5.61 -2.77
C SER A 137 -18.29 -6.70 -1.69
N PRO A 138 -19.27 -7.63 -1.60
CA PRO A 138 -19.30 -8.71 -0.60
C PRO A 138 -18.02 -9.56 -0.56
N CYS A 139 -17.37 -9.74 -1.71
CA CYS A 139 -16.08 -10.44 -1.81
C CYS A 139 -14.85 -9.57 -1.47
N LYS A 140 -15.06 -8.31 -1.04
CA LYS A 140 -14.03 -7.31 -0.71
C LYS A 140 -13.06 -6.96 -1.86
N LYS A 141 -13.31 -7.40 -3.10
CA LYS A 141 -12.43 -7.16 -4.25
C LYS A 141 -12.54 -5.74 -4.83
N ASN A 142 -13.69 -5.11 -4.67
CA ASN A 142 -13.94 -3.76 -5.14
C ASN A 142 -14.19 -2.85 -3.96
N LEU A 143 -13.36 -1.82 -3.81
CA LEU A 143 -13.46 -0.79 -2.78
C LEU A 143 -14.12 0.44 -3.39
N TYR A 144 -15.29 0.80 -2.88
CA TYR A 144 -16.08 1.96 -3.35
C TYR A 144 -15.74 3.24 -2.60
N GLY A 145 -15.40 3.11 -1.33
CA GLY A 145 -14.98 4.22 -0.49
C GLY A 145 -14.52 3.72 0.87
N PHE A 146 -13.83 4.57 1.60
CA PHE A 146 -13.43 4.27 2.96
C PHE A 146 -13.31 5.52 3.81
N LEU A 147 -13.35 5.32 5.12
CA LEU A 147 -13.07 6.31 6.15
C LEU A 147 -12.10 5.71 7.17
N ARG A 148 -11.13 6.50 7.61
CA ARG A 148 -10.26 6.19 8.75
C ARG A 148 -10.68 7.02 9.94
N LEU A 149 -11.09 6.35 11.00
CA LEU A 149 -11.44 6.97 12.27
C LEU A 149 -10.39 6.55 13.31
N ARG A 150 -9.83 7.53 14.00
CA ARG A 150 -8.93 7.33 15.14
C ARG A 150 -9.62 7.76 16.42
N ILE A 151 -9.64 6.89 17.40
CA ILE A 151 -10.12 7.19 18.74
C ILE A 151 -8.94 7.16 19.71
N ILE A 152 -8.65 8.28 20.34
CA ILE A 152 -7.54 8.41 21.29
C ILE A 152 -7.90 7.70 22.58
N ASN A 153 -7.01 6.85 23.09
CA ASN A 153 -7.18 6.17 24.37
C ASN A 153 -6.84 7.13 25.53
N ASN A 154 -7.66 7.15 26.57
CA ASN A 154 -7.54 8.09 27.72
C ASN A 154 -6.19 8.05 28.44
N ASN A 155 -5.40 7.00 28.28
CA ASN A 155 -4.07 6.83 28.89
C ASN A 155 -2.93 7.17 27.95
N SER A 156 -3.20 7.73 26.77
CA SER A 156 -2.14 8.06 25.83
C SER A 156 -1.44 9.36 26.21
N ASN A 157 -0.10 9.35 26.22
CA ASN A 157 0.71 10.55 26.22
C ASN A 157 0.57 11.24 24.86
N SER A 158 -0.59 11.82 24.58
CA SER A 158 -0.79 12.61 23.37
C SER A 158 0.20 13.77 23.35
N VAL A 159 0.90 13.94 22.23
CA VAL A 159 1.79 15.10 22.00
C VAL A 159 1.00 16.43 22.13
N TYR A 160 -0.28 16.37 21.82
CA TYR A 160 -1.21 17.50 21.94
C TYR A 160 -2.24 17.17 23.03
N LYS A 161 -2.09 17.81 24.19
CA LYS A 161 -3.00 17.62 25.35
C LYS A 161 -4.46 17.91 25.01
N ASP A 162 -4.71 18.84 24.10
CA ASP A 162 -6.05 19.25 23.68
C ASP A 162 -6.79 18.16 22.85
N PHE A 163 -6.08 17.13 22.44
CA PHE A 163 -6.64 16.02 21.64
C PHE A 163 -6.86 14.74 22.44
N SER A 164 -6.59 14.76 23.76
CA SER A 164 -6.98 13.64 24.63
C SER A 164 -8.49 13.50 24.62
N GLU A 165 -8.99 12.25 24.58
CA GLU A 165 -10.44 11.90 24.57
C GLU A 165 -11.21 12.30 23.30
N HIS A 166 -10.52 12.56 22.18
CA HIS A 166 -11.16 12.94 20.93
C HIS A 166 -11.12 11.82 19.89
N ALA A 167 -12.09 11.87 18.98
CA ALA A 167 -12.14 11.06 17.78
C ALA A 167 -11.78 11.91 16.55
N PHE A 168 -10.97 11.36 15.64
CA PHE A 168 -10.53 12.05 14.42
C PHE A 168 -10.89 11.25 13.19
N ILE A 169 -11.53 11.90 12.23
CA ILE A 169 -11.58 11.40 10.86
C ILE A 169 -10.26 11.80 10.20
N ARG A 170 -9.35 10.82 9.99
CA ARG A 170 -8.03 11.07 9.41
C ARG A 170 -8.04 11.10 7.89
N GLU A 171 -8.94 10.35 7.29
CA GLU A 171 -9.06 10.24 5.85
C GLU A 171 -10.46 9.82 5.46
N LEU A 172 -11.02 10.42 4.39
CA LEU A 172 -12.25 10.00 3.73
C LEU A 172 -12.02 9.97 2.23
N HIS A 173 -12.26 8.83 1.61
CA HIS A 173 -12.15 8.66 0.17
C HIS A 173 -13.39 8.00 -0.41
N VAL A 174 -13.91 8.56 -1.48
CA VAL A 174 -14.95 7.94 -2.32
C VAL A 174 -14.37 7.76 -3.73
N TYR A 175 -14.52 6.57 -4.27
CA TYR A 175 -14.04 6.20 -5.59
C TYR A 175 -15.18 6.15 -6.59
N GLY A 176 -14.94 6.60 -7.80
CA GLY A 176 -15.91 6.59 -8.87
C GLY A 176 -15.58 7.62 -9.94
N LEU A 177 -16.52 7.84 -10.84
CA LEU A 177 -16.44 8.91 -11.81
C LEU A 177 -16.82 10.24 -11.15
N LEU A 178 -16.11 11.30 -11.51
CA LEU A 178 -16.47 12.64 -11.09
C LEU A 178 -17.83 13.01 -11.70
N VAL A 179 -18.78 13.33 -10.83
CA VAL A 179 -20.07 13.91 -11.28
C VAL A 179 -19.81 15.36 -11.65
N LYS A 180 -20.23 15.77 -12.86
CA LYS A 180 -20.17 17.18 -13.26
C LYS A 180 -21.05 17.98 -12.30
N HIS A 181 -20.50 19.05 -11.78
CA HIS A 181 -21.26 20.03 -11.02
C HIS A 181 -22.09 20.81 -12.03
N ASP A 182 -23.40 20.62 -12.03
CA ASP A 182 -24.29 21.52 -12.72
C ASP A 182 -24.25 22.87 -12.00
N LYS A 183 -23.91 23.92 -12.76
CA LYS A 183 -23.86 25.31 -12.26
C LYS A 183 -25.24 25.84 -11.99
#